data_10b98217aaece9f7fada9a148b1da8e0
#
_entry.id   10b98217aaece9f7fada9a148b1da8e0
#
_cell.length_a   1.000
_cell.length_b   1.000
_cell.length_c   1.000
_cell.angle_alpha   90.00
_cell.angle_beta   90.00
_cell.angle_gamma   90.00
#
_symmetry.space_group_name_H-M   'P 1'
#
loop_
_entity.id
_entity.type
_entity.pdbx_description
1 polymer ?
#
loop_
_entity_poly.entity_id
_entity_poly.type
_entity_poly.pdbx_seq_one_letter_code
_entity_poly.pdbx_strand_id
1 'polypeptide(L)'
;MWGLNNSVVSITMVSRYAELGVDVHKKGIEVFKAISHSLFPYAFCNVGEDPDLPGYGLTLHTDGAGSKPVISYLLWRETGSVEGYKNLAQDVLAMNIDDIACVGAKPIRFVDYVALNKFKVPREQVLDALSLGFSECLTHLKNHGLNVRFAGGETADLPDQLRTLDISGTVLGRVKLSEAVTGANVKPSNVIVGLGSGGKTRYEKAENSGIMCNGITLARKCLLKRDYAVKYPEVCDPEAKGYYGRFDVDTYVDEEDLGMTVGEALTSPTRIFTPVLIRVLEKYGSCITGLVHNTGGGMTKCLKLGRNVHYVKDAVISVEPIFRLIQKESHEDWRSMFEDFNMGIGFEIMLDVECVDEVLSLVEGFGLKAQVLGRCEAADGRNRLTIRSPFGVFNYEGS
;
A
#
# COMPACT_ATOMS: atom_id res chain seq x y z
N MET A 1 -1.52 54.03 -18.69
CA MET A 1 -1.47 52.60 -19.01
C MET A 1 -1.35 51.83 -17.70
N TRP A 2 -2.43 51.27 -17.22
CA TRP A 2 -2.45 50.46 -15.99
C TRP A 2 -2.39 48.99 -16.40
N GLY A 3 -1.28 48.34 -16.08
CA GLY A 3 -1.14 46.91 -16.32
C GLY A 3 -1.89 46.13 -15.23
N LEU A 4 -2.92 45.43 -15.61
CA LEU A 4 -3.61 44.45 -14.76
C LEU A 4 -2.71 43.20 -14.64
N ASN A 5 -2.07 43.03 -13.49
CA ASN A 5 -1.46 41.76 -13.09
C ASN A 5 -2.58 40.75 -12.76
N ASN A 6 -2.87 39.86 -13.66
CA ASN A 6 -3.67 38.68 -13.40
C ASN A 6 -2.80 37.64 -12.70
N SER A 7 -2.66 37.75 -11.38
CA SER A 7 -2.20 36.66 -10.55
C SER A 7 -3.36 35.64 -10.46
N VAL A 8 -3.24 34.55 -11.22
CA VAL A 8 -4.09 33.37 -11.04
C VAL A 8 -3.74 32.80 -9.68
N VAL A 9 -4.56 33.08 -8.67
CA VAL A 9 -4.51 32.39 -7.39
C VAL A 9 -4.96 30.96 -7.66
N SER A 10 -4.02 30.04 -7.74
CA SER A 10 -4.31 28.60 -7.73
C SER A 10 -4.93 28.27 -6.36
N ILE A 11 -6.24 28.19 -6.30
CA ILE A 11 -6.93 27.62 -5.16
C ILE A 11 -6.61 26.13 -5.20
N THR A 12 -5.63 25.72 -4.40
CA THR A 12 -5.38 24.30 -4.15
C THR A 12 -6.60 23.79 -3.40
N MET A 13 -7.50 23.07 -4.09
CA MET A 13 -8.60 22.41 -3.40
C MET A 13 -7.99 21.37 -2.45
N VAL A 14 -8.35 21.48 -1.18
CA VAL A 14 -7.97 20.49 -0.17
C VAL A 14 -8.68 19.19 -0.52
N SER A 15 -7.96 18.08 -0.66
CA SER A 15 -8.59 16.79 -0.95
C SER A 15 -9.56 16.41 0.17
N ARG A 16 -10.61 15.68 -0.17
CA ARG A 16 -11.58 15.20 0.83
C ARG A 16 -10.91 14.29 1.87
N TYR A 17 -9.85 13.61 1.48
CA TYR A 17 -9.06 12.78 2.38
C TYR A 17 -8.38 13.64 3.47
N ALA A 18 -7.83 14.78 3.11
CA ALA A 18 -7.28 15.75 4.08
C ALA A 18 -8.36 16.35 5.00
N GLU A 19 -9.57 16.62 4.49
CA GLU A 19 -10.71 17.03 5.32
C GLU A 19 -11.12 16.00 6.38
N LEU A 20 -10.77 14.73 6.16
CA LEU A 20 -11.02 13.64 7.10
C LEU A 20 -9.92 13.48 8.16
N GLY A 21 -8.94 14.39 8.19
CA GLY A 21 -7.84 14.40 9.16
C GLY A 21 -6.64 13.54 8.77
N VAL A 22 -6.51 13.17 7.48
CA VAL A 22 -5.37 12.36 7.00
C VAL A 22 -4.44 13.23 6.15
N ASP A 23 -3.17 13.32 6.54
CA ASP A 23 -2.12 13.98 5.77
C ASP A 23 -1.34 12.97 4.94
N VAL A 24 -1.62 12.90 3.63
CA VAL A 24 -0.93 12.02 2.67
C VAL A 24 0.55 12.42 2.53
N HIS A 25 0.86 13.71 2.67
CA HIS A 25 2.23 14.24 2.55
C HIS A 25 3.04 14.09 3.83
N LYS A 26 2.40 13.71 4.96
CA LYS A 26 3.03 13.48 6.27
C LYS A 26 3.96 14.64 6.66
N LYS A 27 3.44 15.87 6.70
CA LYS A 27 4.21 17.07 7.08
C LYS A 27 4.85 16.89 8.46
N GLY A 28 6.07 17.39 8.61
CA GLY A 28 6.81 17.37 9.89
C GLY A 28 7.71 16.13 10.07
N ILE A 29 7.65 15.11 9.19
CA ILE A 29 8.56 13.96 9.28
C ILE A 29 10.00 14.29 8.82
N GLU A 30 10.20 15.44 8.19
CA GLU A 30 11.51 15.90 7.71
C GLU A 30 12.55 15.96 8.82
N VAL A 31 12.12 16.21 10.07
CA VAL A 31 13.01 16.25 11.24
C VAL A 31 13.76 14.94 11.46
N PHE A 32 13.17 13.80 11.07
CA PHE A 32 13.82 12.50 11.19
C PHE A 32 14.89 12.24 10.11
N LYS A 33 14.88 12.98 9.00
CA LYS A 33 15.91 12.86 7.95
C LYS A 33 17.29 13.18 8.45
N ALA A 34 17.40 14.09 9.45
CA ALA A 34 18.69 14.48 10.03
C ALA A 34 19.38 13.36 10.83
N ILE A 35 18.62 12.38 11.31
CA ILE A 35 19.14 11.26 12.11
C ILE A 35 19.01 9.91 11.37
N SER A 36 18.45 9.90 10.16
CA SER A 36 18.31 8.72 9.33
C SER A 36 19.45 8.64 8.33
N HIS A 37 20.15 7.52 8.29
CA HIS A 37 21.24 7.28 7.35
C HIS A 37 20.90 6.09 6.46
N SER A 38 21.15 6.23 5.16
CA SER A 38 21.04 5.15 4.19
C SER A 38 22.22 5.15 3.25
N LEU A 39 22.73 3.96 2.92
CA LEU A 39 23.75 3.79 1.89
C LEU A 39 23.25 4.21 0.50
N PHE A 40 21.93 4.15 0.28
CA PHE A 40 21.29 4.39 -1.00
C PHE A 40 20.22 5.47 -0.89
N PRO A 41 20.54 6.75 -1.10
CA PRO A 41 19.61 7.87 -0.87
C PRO A 41 18.43 7.92 -1.84
N TYR A 42 18.49 7.20 -2.95
CA TYR A 42 17.42 7.13 -3.97
C TYR A 42 16.62 5.82 -3.94
N ALA A 43 16.94 4.93 -3.00
CA ALA A 43 16.24 3.68 -2.84
C ALA A 43 14.87 3.88 -2.18
N PHE A 44 13.99 2.91 -2.36
CA PHE A 44 12.64 2.93 -1.82
C PHE A 44 12.61 2.95 -0.28
N CYS A 45 13.49 2.20 0.37
CA CYS A 45 13.66 2.19 1.82
C CYS A 45 15.14 2.24 2.23
N ASN A 46 15.39 2.54 3.50
CA ASN A 46 16.74 2.68 4.03
C ASN A 46 17.46 1.33 4.10
N VAL A 47 18.73 1.34 3.71
CA VAL A 47 19.65 0.21 3.85
C VAL A 47 20.90 0.70 4.60
N GLY A 48 21.22 0.04 5.70
CA GLY A 48 22.49 0.22 6.44
C GLY A 48 23.46 -0.92 6.16
N GLU A 49 24.72 -0.77 6.51
CA GLU A 49 25.69 -1.87 6.46
C GLU A 49 25.30 -2.98 7.45
N ASP A 50 25.53 -4.24 7.08
CA ASP A 50 25.46 -5.35 8.01
C ASP A 50 26.80 -5.43 8.77
N PRO A 51 26.84 -5.13 10.09
CA PRO A 51 28.08 -5.09 10.83
C PRO A 51 28.76 -6.47 10.96
N ASP A 52 27.98 -7.54 10.84
CA ASP A 52 28.44 -8.91 11.02
C ASP A 52 28.78 -9.62 9.70
N LEU A 53 28.30 -9.08 8.55
CA LEU A 53 28.47 -9.74 7.27
C LEU A 53 28.92 -8.74 6.18
N PRO A 54 30.24 -8.62 5.94
CA PRO A 54 30.78 -7.73 4.91
C PRO A 54 30.17 -7.97 3.53
N GLY A 55 29.82 -6.90 2.82
CA GLY A 55 29.18 -6.96 1.49
C GLY A 55 27.67 -7.13 1.52
N TYR A 56 27.08 -7.18 2.72
CA TYR A 56 25.63 -7.19 2.91
C TYR A 56 25.13 -5.93 3.59
N GLY A 57 23.86 -5.65 3.39
CA GLY A 57 23.14 -4.57 4.06
C GLY A 57 21.93 -5.12 4.82
N LEU A 58 21.57 -4.40 5.87
CA LEU A 58 20.34 -4.62 6.63
C LEU A 58 19.34 -3.52 6.33
N THR A 59 18.08 -3.88 6.29
CA THR A 59 16.96 -2.95 6.27
C THR A 59 15.99 -3.30 7.37
N LEU A 60 15.53 -2.29 8.10
CA LEU A 60 14.53 -2.40 9.15
C LEU A 60 13.36 -1.51 8.75
N HIS A 61 12.18 -2.09 8.67
CA HIS A 61 10.97 -1.37 8.26
C HIS A 61 9.83 -1.62 9.23
N THR A 62 9.04 -0.58 9.51
CA THR A 62 7.86 -0.67 10.35
C THR A 62 6.68 0.02 9.66
N ASP A 63 5.54 -0.66 9.62
CA ASP A 63 4.27 -0.13 9.11
C ASP A 63 3.09 -0.87 9.75
N GLY A 64 1.89 -0.30 9.62
CA GLY A 64 0.66 -0.83 10.18
C GLY A 64 -0.46 -1.02 9.15
N ALA A 65 -1.60 -1.50 9.60
CA ALA A 65 -2.80 -1.72 8.77
C ALA A 65 -3.64 -0.44 8.54
N GLY A 66 -3.13 0.74 8.92
CA GLY A 66 -3.87 1.99 8.81
C GLY A 66 -5.19 1.96 9.58
N SER A 67 -6.29 2.41 8.98
CA SER A 67 -7.61 2.39 9.65
C SER A 67 -8.48 1.16 9.32
N LYS A 68 -7.93 0.10 8.71
CA LYS A 68 -8.63 -1.18 8.50
C LYS A 68 -9.14 -1.83 9.79
N PRO A 69 -8.43 -1.75 10.94
CA PRO A 69 -8.94 -2.29 12.21
C PRO A 69 -10.35 -1.78 12.58
N VAL A 70 -10.68 -0.54 12.21
CA VAL A 70 -12.03 0.04 12.42
C VAL A 70 -13.09 -0.72 11.61
N ILE A 71 -12.76 -1.14 10.38
CA ILE A 71 -13.71 -1.89 9.52
C ILE A 71 -13.83 -3.32 10.02
N SER A 72 -12.71 -3.95 10.41
CA SER A 72 -12.72 -5.28 11.02
C SER A 72 -13.58 -5.30 12.29
N TYR A 73 -13.53 -4.21 13.08
CA TYR A 73 -14.40 -4.04 14.24
C TYR A 73 -15.89 -3.96 13.83
N LEU A 74 -16.24 -3.14 12.82
CA LEU A 74 -17.61 -3.03 12.33
C LEU A 74 -18.14 -4.35 11.78
N LEU A 75 -17.34 -5.05 10.99
CA LEU A 75 -17.69 -6.36 10.43
C LEU A 75 -17.98 -7.37 11.54
N TRP A 76 -17.13 -7.42 12.57
CA TRP A 76 -17.37 -8.27 13.73
C TRP A 76 -18.65 -7.87 14.49
N ARG A 77 -18.89 -6.58 14.70
CA ARG A 77 -20.06 -6.09 15.44
C ARG A 77 -21.38 -6.40 14.73
N GLU A 78 -21.41 -6.34 13.40
CA GLU A 78 -22.62 -6.54 12.60
C GLU A 78 -22.86 -8.02 12.26
N THR A 79 -21.79 -8.79 12.03
CA THR A 79 -21.92 -10.17 11.50
C THR A 79 -21.36 -11.24 12.44
N GLY A 80 -20.61 -10.89 13.47
CA GLY A 80 -19.87 -11.84 14.32
C GLY A 80 -18.58 -12.40 13.67
N SER A 81 -18.28 -12.02 12.41
CA SER A 81 -17.11 -12.53 11.69
C SER A 81 -15.81 -11.95 12.24
N VAL A 82 -14.83 -12.81 12.48
CA VAL A 82 -13.45 -12.44 12.86
C VAL A 82 -12.49 -12.43 11.69
N GLU A 83 -12.96 -12.71 10.47
CA GLU A 83 -12.12 -12.79 9.27
C GLU A 83 -11.41 -11.46 8.99
N GLY A 84 -12.08 -10.32 9.21
CA GLY A 84 -11.47 -9.01 9.09
C GLY A 84 -10.27 -8.82 10.03
N TYR A 85 -10.29 -9.37 11.24
CA TYR A 85 -9.14 -9.35 12.15
C TYR A 85 -8.02 -10.29 11.68
N LYS A 86 -8.37 -11.47 11.16
CA LYS A 86 -7.38 -12.39 10.58
C LYS A 86 -6.63 -11.75 9.41
N ASN A 87 -7.34 -11.03 8.55
CA ASN A 87 -6.78 -10.35 7.39
C ASN A 87 -5.80 -9.23 7.76
N LEU A 88 -5.95 -8.58 8.93
CA LEU A 88 -5.00 -7.58 9.43
C LEU A 88 -3.58 -8.13 9.59
N ALA A 89 -3.43 -9.41 9.93
CA ALA A 89 -2.12 -10.05 10.02
C ALA A 89 -1.39 -10.04 8.67
N GLN A 90 -2.10 -10.35 7.58
CA GLN A 90 -1.55 -10.28 6.23
C GLN A 90 -1.27 -8.82 5.82
N ASP A 91 -2.18 -7.89 6.14
CA ASP A 91 -1.98 -6.46 5.87
C ASP A 91 -0.66 -5.98 6.46
N VAL A 92 -0.46 -6.20 7.76
CA VAL A 92 0.73 -5.74 8.47
C VAL A 92 2.00 -6.42 7.95
N LEU A 93 1.93 -7.72 7.66
CA LEU A 93 3.08 -8.43 7.11
C LEU A 93 3.44 -7.93 5.71
N ALA A 94 2.46 -7.81 4.80
CA ALA A 94 2.66 -7.35 3.42
C ALA A 94 3.23 -5.93 3.37
N MET A 95 2.65 -4.99 4.13
CA MET A 95 3.11 -3.60 4.20
C MET A 95 4.59 -3.49 4.57
N ASN A 96 5.09 -4.45 5.35
CA ASN A 96 6.48 -4.46 5.79
C ASN A 96 7.41 -5.22 4.84
N ILE A 97 7.06 -6.46 4.46
CA ILE A 97 7.98 -7.29 3.66
C ILE A 97 8.07 -6.84 2.20
N ASP A 98 6.98 -6.30 1.63
CA ASP A 98 6.99 -5.82 0.24
C ASP A 98 7.75 -4.50 0.12
N ASP A 99 7.74 -3.65 1.15
CA ASP A 99 8.53 -2.42 1.17
C ASP A 99 10.03 -2.72 1.20
N ILE A 100 10.50 -3.68 2.02
CA ILE A 100 11.91 -4.07 1.99
C ILE A 100 12.30 -4.85 0.72
N ALA A 101 11.35 -5.55 0.09
CA ALA A 101 11.58 -6.20 -1.19
C ALA A 101 11.88 -5.19 -2.31
N CYS A 102 11.42 -3.93 -2.17
CA CYS A 102 11.74 -2.85 -3.11
C CYS A 102 13.24 -2.52 -3.21
N VAL A 103 14.04 -2.91 -2.21
CA VAL A 103 15.51 -2.81 -2.29
C VAL A 103 16.18 -4.16 -2.54
N GLY A 104 15.41 -5.21 -2.84
CA GLY A 104 15.91 -6.56 -3.06
C GLY A 104 16.19 -7.33 -1.77
N ALA A 105 15.79 -6.80 -0.60
CA ALA A 105 16.05 -7.44 0.68
C ALA A 105 15.11 -8.63 0.90
N LYS A 106 15.69 -9.74 1.39
CA LYS A 106 14.94 -10.92 1.83
C LYS A 106 14.58 -10.76 3.31
N PRO A 107 13.29 -10.89 3.69
CA PRO A 107 12.87 -10.79 5.08
C PRO A 107 13.42 -11.96 5.91
N ILE A 108 13.87 -11.67 7.15
CA ILE A 108 14.50 -12.66 8.05
C ILE A 108 13.69 -12.84 9.33
N ARG A 109 13.28 -11.73 9.95
CA ARG A 109 12.56 -11.69 11.23
C ARG A 109 11.41 -10.71 11.12
N PHE A 110 10.32 -11.03 11.80
CA PHE A 110 9.16 -10.18 11.91
C PHE A 110 8.68 -10.16 13.37
N VAL A 111 8.32 -9.01 13.86
CA VAL A 111 7.65 -8.80 15.15
C VAL A 111 6.42 -7.92 14.95
N ASP A 112 5.42 -8.07 15.81
CA ASP A 112 4.23 -7.23 15.80
C ASP A 112 4.11 -6.34 17.05
N TYR A 113 3.25 -5.34 16.97
CA TYR A 113 2.72 -4.58 18.08
C TYR A 113 1.21 -4.49 17.93
N VAL A 114 0.49 -5.03 18.91
CA VAL A 114 -0.98 -5.00 18.96
C VAL A 114 -1.40 -4.20 20.19
N ALA A 115 -2.04 -3.06 19.97
CA ALA A 115 -2.60 -2.24 21.04
C ALA A 115 -4.13 -2.23 20.93
N LEU A 116 -4.84 -2.44 22.02
CA LEU A 116 -6.29 -2.60 21.97
C LEU A 116 -7.03 -2.02 23.19
N ASN A 117 -8.30 -1.71 22.97
CA ASN A 117 -9.26 -1.38 24.02
C ASN A 117 -10.08 -2.63 24.35
N LYS A 118 -9.68 -3.34 25.40
CA LYS A 118 -10.32 -4.61 25.81
C LYS A 118 -11.80 -4.49 26.18
N PHE A 119 -12.31 -3.27 26.42
CA PHE A 119 -13.72 -3.03 26.70
C PHE A 119 -14.55 -2.92 25.41
N LYS A 120 -13.90 -2.78 24.25
CA LYS A 120 -14.56 -2.58 22.96
C LYS A 120 -14.38 -3.76 22.02
N VAL A 121 -13.21 -4.38 22.01
CA VAL A 121 -12.89 -5.49 21.10
C VAL A 121 -12.86 -6.83 21.85
N PRO A 122 -13.20 -7.94 21.18
CA PRO A 122 -13.15 -9.28 21.77
C PRO A 122 -11.69 -9.78 21.79
N ARG A 123 -10.92 -9.37 22.80
CA ARG A 123 -9.46 -9.53 22.88
C ARG A 123 -8.98 -10.93 22.48
N GLU A 124 -9.54 -11.98 23.06
CA GLU A 124 -9.13 -13.37 22.79
C GLU A 124 -9.36 -13.74 21.32
N GLN A 125 -10.56 -13.46 20.80
CA GLN A 125 -10.89 -13.75 19.40
C GLN A 125 -10.01 -12.96 18.42
N VAL A 126 -9.67 -11.71 18.75
CA VAL A 126 -8.76 -10.88 17.94
C VAL A 126 -7.36 -11.50 17.89
N LEU A 127 -6.80 -11.87 19.05
CA LEU A 127 -5.44 -12.45 19.13
C LEU A 127 -5.39 -13.82 18.46
N ASP A 128 -6.42 -14.66 18.62
CA ASP A 128 -6.51 -15.95 17.94
C ASP A 128 -6.58 -15.77 16.41
N ALA A 129 -7.40 -14.83 15.92
CA ALA A 129 -7.51 -14.54 14.50
C ALA A 129 -6.19 -14.01 13.91
N LEU A 130 -5.52 -13.10 14.61
CA LEU A 130 -4.20 -12.57 14.19
C LEU A 130 -3.15 -13.67 14.16
N SER A 131 -3.08 -14.51 15.20
CA SER A 131 -2.15 -15.65 15.27
C SER A 131 -2.35 -16.61 14.11
N LEU A 132 -3.60 -16.95 13.79
CA LEU A 132 -3.93 -17.78 12.63
C LEU A 132 -3.49 -17.11 11.32
N GLY A 133 -3.79 -15.83 11.14
CA GLY A 133 -3.42 -15.06 9.94
C GLY A 133 -1.89 -15.00 9.75
N PHE A 134 -1.12 -14.70 10.79
CA PHE A 134 0.33 -14.73 10.73
C PHE A 134 0.87 -16.12 10.40
N SER A 135 0.32 -17.17 11.02
CA SER A 135 0.74 -18.56 10.75
C SER A 135 0.50 -18.96 9.30
N GLU A 136 -0.65 -18.60 8.73
CA GLU A 136 -0.97 -18.86 7.32
C GLU A 136 0.00 -18.11 6.39
N CYS A 137 0.23 -16.82 6.63
CA CYS A 137 1.14 -16.00 5.81
C CYS A 137 2.59 -16.49 5.87
N LEU A 138 3.10 -16.80 7.07
CA LEU A 138 4.47 -17.30 7.23
C LEU A 138 4.67 -18.68 6.59
N THR A 139 3.65 -19.54 6.66
CA THR A 139 3.64 -20.83 5.97
C THR A 139 3.66 -20.62 4.45
N HIS A 140 2.86 -19.69 3.94
CA HIS A 140 2.85 -19.32 2.52
C HIS A 140 4.23 -18.84 2.07
N LEU A 141 4.85 -17.91 2.78
CA LEU A 141 6.20 -17.42 2.49
C LEU A 141 7.24 -18.54 2.47
N LYS A 142 7.18 -19.45 3.46
CA LYS A 142 8.07 -20.62 3.54
C LYS A 142 7.93 -21.54 2.34
N ASN A 143 6.72 -21.79 1.86
CA ASN A 143 6.45 -22.61 0.67
C ASN A 143 7.05 -22.00 -0.61
N HIS A 144 7.32 -20.70 -0.61
CA HIS A 144 7.99 -19.98 -1.69
C HIS A 144 9.48 -19.71 -1.43
N GLY A 145 10.09 -20.39 -0.44
CA GLY A 145 11.50 -20.32 -0.15
C GLY A 145 11.91 -19.15 0.75
N LEU A 146 10.95 -18.43 1.34
CA LEU A 146 11.19 -17.31 2.26
C LEU A 146 10.95 -17.74 3.70
N ASN A 147 12.02 -18.03 4.43
CA ASN A 147 11.96 -18.52 5.81
C ASN A 147 11.93 -17.34 6.80
N VAL A 148 10.86 -16.59 6.82
CA VAL A 148 10.63 -15.50 7.78
C VAL A 148 10.22 -16.10 9.11
N ARG A 149 10.88 -15.69 10.20
CA ARG A 149 10.54 -16.14 11.55
C ARG A 149 9.79 -15.05 12.30
N PHE A 150 8.63 -15.38 12.85
CA PHE A 150 7.99 -14.56 13.87
C PHE A 150 8.85 -14.59 15.13
N ALA A 151 9.31 -13.43 15.59
CA ALA A 151 10.27 -13.31 16.67
C ALA A 151 9.65 -12.79 17.98
N GLY A 152 8.33 -12.76 18.05
CA GLY A 152 7.55 -12.21 19.16
C GLY A 152 6.94 -10.88 18.82
N GLY A 153 6.50 -10.16 19.83
CA GLY A 153 5.84 -8.86 19.70
C GLY A 153 5.40 -8.35 21.06
N GLU A 154 4.56 -7.34 21.06
CA GLU A 154 3.96 -6.77 22.26
C GLU A 154 2.44 -6.65 22.09
N THR A 155 1.70 -6.98 23.15
CA THR A 155 0.25 -6.77 23.22
C THR A 155 -0.08 -5.85 24.39
N ALA A 156 -0.56 -4.64 24.10
CA ALA A 156 -0.84 -3.61 25.08
C ALA A 156 -2.36 -3.36 25.24
N ASP A 157 -2.83 -3.35 26.47
CA ASP A 157 -4.19 -2.88 26.79
C ASP A 157 -4.15 -1.36 27.03
N LEU A 158 -4.67 -0.57 26.08
CA LEU A 158 -4.63 0.90 26.09
C LEU A 158 -6.02 1.54 25.98
N PRO A 159 -6.96 1.28 26.91
CA PRO A 159 -8.35 1.70 26.77
C PRO A 159 -8.54 3.22 26.74
N ASP A 160 -7.66 3.98 27.40
CA ASP A 160 -7.73 5.46 27.43
C ASP A 160 -7.13 6.13 26.20
N GLN A 161 -6.30 5.40 25.42
CA GLN A 161 -5.63 5.92 24.24
C GLN A 161 -6.31 5.47 22.94
N LEU A 162 -6.89 4.25 22.92
CA LEU A 162 -7.45 3.65 21.72
C LEU A 162 -8.97 3.49 21.81
N ARG A 163 -9.64 3.76 20.72
CA ARG A 163 -11.09 3.56 20.60
C ARG A 163 -11.45 2.12 20.31
N THR A 164 -10.66 1.42 19.49
CA THR A 164 -10.82 -0.02 19.16
C THR A 164 -9.49 -0.75 19.31
N LEU A 165 -8.72 -0.87 18.22
CA LEU A 165 -7.37 -1.45 18.22
C LEU A 165 -6.50 -0.78 17.16
N ASP A 166 -5.19 -0.90 17.35
CA ASP A 166 -4.17 -0.64 16.35
C ASP A 166 -3.23 -1.84 16.24
N ILE A 167 -2.71 -2.07 15.05
CA ILE A 167 -1.76 -3.13 14.78
C ILE A 167 -0.69 -2.64 13.81
N SER A 168 0.57 -2.88 14.18
CA SER A 168 1.73 -2.63 13.34
C SER A 168 2.71 -3.79 13.43
N GLY A 169 3.67 -3.82 12.54
CA GLY A 169 4.74 -4.78 12.56
C GLY A 169 6.07 -4.14 12.21
N THR A 170 7.14 -4.88 12.49
CA THR A 170 8.48 -4.50 12.11
C THR A 170 9.19 -5.69 11.49
N VAL A 171 9.81 -5.50 10.34
CA VAL A 171 10.58 -6.54 9.64
C VAL A 171 12.05 -6.17 9.58
N LEU A 172 12.91 -7.17 9.84
CA LEU A 172 14.33 -7.13 9.52
C LEU A 172 14.56 -7.92 8.23
N GLY A 173 15.19 -7.27 7.25
CA GLY A 173 15.61 -7.89 6.00
C GLY A 173 17.10 -7.72 5.73
N ARG A 174 17.64 -8.54 4.84
CA ARG A 174 19.03 -8.51 4.40
C ARG A 174 19.11 -8.52 2.88
N VAL A 175 20.03 -7.73 2.35
CA VAL A 175 20.33 -7.66 0.91
C VAL A 175 21.83 -7.72 0.69
N LYS A 176 22.25 -8.39 -0.37
CA LYS A 176 23.65 -8.29 -0.83
C LYS A 176 23.82 -6.94 -1.53
N LEU A 177 24.76 -6.12 -1.05
CA LEU A 177 24.88 -4.73 -1.49
C LEU A 177 25.11 -4.59 -3.00
N SER A 178 25.81 -5.57 -3.62
CA SER A 178 26.02 -5.61 -5.08
C SER A 178 24.76 -5.97 -5.89
N GLU A 179 23.70 -6.45 -5.24
CA GLU A 179 22.43 -6.85 -5.87
C GLU A 179 21.26 -5.94 -5.44
N ALA A 180 21.55 -4.91 -4.61
CA ALA A 180 20.53 -4.00 -4.10
C ALA A 180 19.91 -3.15 -5.23
N VAL A 181 18.58 -3.07 -5.22
CA VAL A 181 17.84 -2.17 -6.12
C VAL A 181 17.80 -0.78 -5.47
N THR A 182 18.64 0.11 -5.97
CA THR A 182 18.90 1.41 -5.33
C THR A 182 18.06 2.56 -5.88
N GLY A 183 17.34 2.35 -6.99
CA GLY A 183 16.67 3.41 -7.74
C GLY A 183 17.61 4.33 -8.53
N ALA A 184 18.91 4.35 -8.21
CA ALA A 184 19.89 5.22 -8.87
C ALA A 184 20.08 4.90 -10.37
N ASN A 185 19.75 3.68 -10.76
CA ASN A 185 19.90 3.18 -12.14
C ASN A 185 18.64 3.34 -12.98
N VAL A 186 17.55 3.92 -12.42
CA VAL A 186 16.37 4.25 -13.22
C VAL A 186 16.76 5.27 -14.28
N LYS A 187 16.52 4.92 -15.53
CA LYS A 187 17.00 5.70 -16.70
C LYS A 187 15.90 5.89 -17.74
N PRO A 188 16.02 6.89 -18.59
CA PRO A 188 15.20 6.98 -19.81
C PRO A 188 15.24 5.66 -20.57
N SER A 189 14.15 5.27 -21.19
CA SER A 189 13.91 3.97 -21.86
C SER A 189 13.56 2.79 -20.95
N ASN A 190 13.68 2.86 -19.63
CA ASN A 190 13.11 1.82 -18.80
C ASN A 190 11.59 1.73 -19.00
N VAL A 191 11.09 0.51 -19.01
CA VAL A 191 9.66 0.21 -19.05
C VAL A 191 9.12 0.10 -17.61
N ILE A 192 7.90 0.52 -17.40
CA ILE A 192 7.18 0.40 -16.12
C ILE A 192 6.19 -0.73 -16.27
N VAL A 193 6.38 -1.81 -15.53
CA VAL A 193 5.45 -2.93 -15.42
C VAL A 193 4.70 -2.82 -14.10
N GLY A 194 3.36 -2.88 -14.16
CA GLY A 194 2.48 -2.89 -12.99
C GLY A 194 1.98 -4.28 -12.66
N LEU A 195 1.94 -4.61 -11.37
CA LEU A 195 1.40 -5.84 -10.83
C LEU A 195 0.05 -5.55 -10.15
N GLY A 196 -0.97 -6.35 -10.48
CA GLY A 196 -2.33 -6.16 -9.99
C GLY A 196 -2.48 -6.40 -8.49
N SER A 197 -3.23 -5.54 -7.80
CA SER A 197 -3.60 -5.72 -6.39
C SER A 197 -4.90 -6.51 -6.21
N GLY A 198 -5.80 -6.50 -7.19
CA GLY A 198 -7.10 -7.17 -7.17
C GLY A 198 -7.10 -8.55 -7.84
N GLY A 199 -8.26 -9.23 -7.76
CA GLY A 199 -8.45 -10.57 -8.29
C GLY A 199 -7.80 -11.64 -7.42
N LYS A 200 -7.52 -12.83 -8.01
CA LYS A 200 -6.96 -13.97 -7.30
C LYS A 200 -5.74 -14.54 -8.00
N THR A 201 -4.68 -14.76 -7.24
CA THR A 201 -3.49 -15.49 -7.71
C THR A 201 -3.62 -17.00 -7.45
N ARG A 202 -2.67 -17.80 -7.98
CA ARG A 202 -2.66 -19.25 -7.75
C ARG A 202 -2.38 -19.63 -6.30
N TYR A 203 -1.82 -18.74 -5.52
CA TYR A 203 -1.46 -18.98 -4.11
C TYR A 203 -2.44 -18.35 -3.11
N GLU A 204 -3.42 -17.57 -3.57
CA GLU A 204 -4.46 -16.99 -2.73
C GLU A 204 -5.69 -17.92 -2.64
N LYS A 205 -6.38 -17.90 -1.49
CA LYS A 205 -7.57 -18.71 -1.25
C LYS A 205 -8.85 -18.04 -1.74
N ALA A 206 -8.92 -16.71 -1.69
CA ALA A 206 -10.09 -15.91 -2.02
C ALA A 206 -9.77 -14.80 -3.03
N GLU A 207 -10.81 -14.24 -3.65
CA GLU A 207 -10.73 -13.02 -4.44
C GLU A 207 -10.35 -11.83 -3.55
N ASN A 208 -9.63 -10.87 -4.13
CA ASN A 208 -9.17 -9.66 -3.47
C ASN A 208 -9.72 -8.42 -4.18
N SER A 209 -10.28 -7.48 -3.43
CA SER A 209 -10.79 -6.21 -3.99
C SER A 209 -9.69 -5.32 -4.55
N GLY A 210 -8.44 -5.52 -4.13
CA GLY A 210 -7.29 -4.71 -4.51
C GLY A 210 -7.08 -3.46 -3.68
N ILE A 211 -7.89 -3.22 -2.63
CA ILE A 211 -7.88 -1.96 -1.88
C ILE A 211 -6.59 -1.71 -1.10
N MET A 212 -5.90 -2.75 -0.63
CA MET A 212 -4.73 -2.66 0.23
C MET A 212 -5.01 -1.87 1.54
N CYS A 213 -4.03 -1.12 2.09
CA CYS A 213 -4.17 -0.39 3.36
C CYS A 213 -4.26 1.14 3.22
N ASN A 214 -4.21 1.68 2.00
CA ASN A 214 -4.19 3.13 1.79
C ASN A 214 -5.55 3.67 1.36
N GLY A 215 -5.83 4.92 1.70
CA GLY A 215 -7.12 5.54 1.39
C GLY A 215 -8.29 5.04 2.24
N ILE A 216 -8.07 4.11 3.16
CA ILE A 216 -9.12 3.39 3.92
C ILE A 216 -10.02 4.36 4.71
N THR A 217 -9.49 5.45 5.24
CA THR A 217 -10.31 6.42 5.98
C THR A 217 -11.34 7.08 5.07
N LEU A 218 -10.98 7.44 3.84
CA LEU A 218 -11.93 7.95 2.85
C LEU A 218 -12.91 6.85 2.45
N ALA A 219 -12.40 5.68 2.05
CA ALA A 219 -13.20 4.56 1.59
C ALA A 219 -14.30 4.16 2.59
N ARG A 220 -13.95 3.92 3.86
CA ARG A 220 -14.94 3.54 4.88
C ARG A 220 -15.97 4.63 5.16
N LYS A 221 -15.55 5.91 5.17
CA LYS A 221 -16.48 7.01 5.48
C LYS A 221 -17.41 7.37 4.33
N CYS A 222 -16.98 7.21 3.08
CA CYS A 222 -17.84 7.48 1.92
C CYS A 222 -18.75 6.29 1.56
N LEU A 223 -18.37 5.06 1.88
CA LEU A 223 -19.15 3.88 1.55
C LEU A 223 -20.15 3.51 2.65
N LEU A 224 -19.70 3.50 3.92
CA LEU A 224 -20.51 3.02 5.03
C LEU A 224 -21.47 4.08 5.55
N LYS A 225 -22.66 3.65 5.96
CA LYS A 225 -23.76 4.52 6.37
C LYS A 225 -23.50 5.29 7.66
N ARG A 226 -24.15 6.45 7.78
CA ARG A 226 -24.04 7.37 8.95
C ARG A 226 -24.33 6.72 10.27
N ASP A 227 -25.27 5.78 10.30
CA ASP A 227 -25.77 5.15 11.51
C ASP A 227 -24.66 4.44 12.29
N TYR A 228 -23.57 4.01 11.62
CA TYR A 228 -22.45 3.38 12.29
C TYR A 228 -21.76 4.29 13.32
N ALA A 229 -21.61 5.58 13.03
CA ALA A 229 -21.02 6.53 13.97
C ALA A 229 -21.91 6.76 15.21
N VAL A 230 -23.24 6.59 15.07
CA VAL A 230 -24.20 6.70 16.17
C VAL A 230 -24.27 5.39 16.95
N LYS A 231 -24.38 4.25 16.25
CA LYS A 231 -24.49 2.91 16.84
C LYS A 231 -23.19 2.49 17.55
N TYR A 232 -22.05 2.90 17.03
CA TYR A 232 -20.70 2.58 17.51
C TYR A 232 -19.84 3.83 17.58
N PRO A 233 -19.98 4.68 18.64
CA PRO A 233 -19.25 5.97 18.74
C PRO A 233 -17.72 5.82 18.66
N GLU A 234 -17.20 4.65 19.00
CA GLU A 234 -15.76 4.34 18.94
C GLU A 234 -15.18 4.29 17.54
N VAL A 235 -15.98 4.17 16.48
CA VAL A 235 -15.46 4.05 15.09
C VAL A 235 -15.23 5.41 14.42
N CYS A 236 -15.60 6.51 15.08
CA CYS A 236 -15.42 7.86 14.54
C CYS A 236 -15.03 8.83 15.66
N ASP A 237 -14.05 9.70 15.38
CA ASP A 237 -13.77 10.82 16.25
C ASP A 237 -14.91 11.83 16.19
N PRO A 238 -15.42 12.35 17.32
CA PRO A 238 -16.54 13.30 17.34
C PRO A 238 -16.22 14.63 16.65
N GLU A 239 -14.95 15.02 16.59
CA GLU A 239 -14.51 16.24 15.91
C GLU A 239 -14.25 16.03 14.43
N ALA A 240 -14.08 14.78 14.01
CA ALA A 240 -13.87 14.46 12.59
C ALA A 240 -15.21 14.34 11.85
N LYS A 241 -15.20 14.67 10.55
CA LYS A 241 -16.35 14.39 9.68
C LYS A 241 -16.71 12.91 9.76
N GLY A 242 -17.95 12.60 10.09
CA GLY A 242 -18.46 11.25 10.26
C GLY A 242 -18.60 10.47 8.95
N TYR A 243 -19.22 9.29 9.05
CA TYR A 243 -19.65 8.50 7.91
C TYR A 243 -20.74 9.22 7.14
N TYR A 244 -20.74 9.11 5.81
CA TYR A 244 -21.73 9.75 4.95
C TYR A 244 -22.21 8.88 3.80
N GLY A 245 -21.75 7.62 3.74
CA GLY A 245 -22.18 6.64 2.77
C GLY A 245 -23.57 6.06 3.02
N ARG A 246 -23.92 5.06 2.26
CA ARG A 246 -25.27 4.45 2.24
C ARG A 246 -25.28 2.94 2.45
N PHE A 247 -24.11 2.27 2.48
CA PHE A 247 -24.03 0.82 2.55
C PHE A 247 -23.85 0.29 3.98
N ASP A 248 -24.41 -0.86 4.23
CA ASP A 248 -24.04 -1.73 5.35
C ASP A 248 -22.78 -2.55 4.99
N VAL A 249 -22.06 -3.06 6.00
CA VAL A 249 -20.87 -3.89 5.78
C VAL A 249 -21.18 -5.19 5.03
N ASP A 250 -22.40 -5.71 5.16
CA ASP A 250 -22.89 -6.92 4.52
C ASP A 250 -23.61 -6.68 3.18
N THR A 251 -23.63 -5.43 2.69
CA THR A 251 -24.26 -5.09 1.41
C THR A 251 -23.43 -5.59 0.23
N TYR A 252 -24.06 -6.33 -0.68
CA TYR A 252 -23.54 -6.57 -2.04
C TYR A 252 -23.91 -5.38 -2.93
N VAL A 253 -22.95 -4.92 -3.75
CA VAL A 253 -23.16 -3.80 -4.66
C VAL A 253 -23.15 -4.31 -6.09
N ASP A 254 -24.33 -4.40 -6.71
CA ASP A 254 -24.49 -4.91 -8.08
C ASP A 254 -23.96 -3.93 -9.14
N GLU A 255 -23.99 -2.63 -8.84
CA GLU A 255 -23.67 -1.55 -9.81
C GLU A 255 -22.21 -1.56 -10.31
N GLU A 256 -21.27 -2.07 -9.50
CA GLU A 256 -19.83 -2.07 -9.81
C GLU A 256 -19.21 -3.47 -9.85
N ASP A 257 -20.03 -4.52 -9.74
CA ASP A 257 -19.59 -5.93 -9.80
C ASP A 257 -18.39 -6.22 -8.87
N LEU A 258 -18.56 -5.87 -7.59
CA LEU A 258 -17.52 -6.13 -6.57
C LEU A 258 -17.28 -7.62 -6.35
N GLY A 259 -18.27 -8.48 -6.60
CA GLY A 259 -18.23 -9.91 -6.37
C GLY A 259 -18.17 -10.31 -4.87
N MET A 260 -18.26 -9.33 -3.96
CA MET A 260 -18.20 -9.50 -2.51
C MET A 260 -18.95 -8.35 -1.81
N THR A 261 -19.19 -8.48 -0.51
CA THR A 261 -19.82 -7.41 0.28
C THR A 261 -18.88 -6.21 0.44
N VAL A 262 -19.43 -5.03 0.76
CA VAL A 262 -18.64 -3.82 1.02
C VAL A 262 -17.63 -4.04 2.17
N GLY A 263 -18.05 -4.73 3.23
CA GLY A 263 -17.18 -5.05 4.36
C GLY A 263 -16.03 -5.98 3.96
N GLU A 264 -16.31 -7.03 3.19
CA GLU A 264 -15.29 -7.94 2.65
C GLU A 264 -14.32 -7.20 1.71
N ALA A 265 -14.85 -6.34 0.83
CA ALA A 265 -14.02 -5.55 -0.07
C ALA A 265 -13.07 -4.61 0.69
N LEU A 266 -13.58 -3.92 1.73
CA LEU A 266 -12.79 -3.00 2.55
C LEU A 266 -11.81 -3.71 3.49
N THR A 267 -12.06 -4.97 3.87
CA THR A 267 -11.18 -5.80 4.70
C THR A 267 -10.36 -6.80 3.88
N SER A 268 -10.46 -6.80 2.55
CA SER A 268 -9.59 -7.61 1.70
C SER A 268 -8.13 -7.36 2.04
N PRO A 269 -7.34 -8.42 2.33
CA PRO A 269 -5.97 -8.25 2.80
C PRO A 269 -5.07 -7.70 1.70
N THR A 270 -4.05 -6.93 2.08
CA THR A 270 -3.00 -6.50 1.16
C THR A 270 -2.32 -7.72 0.55
N ARG A 271 -2.24 -7.77 -0.78
CA ARG A 271 -1.54 -8.86 -1.48
C ARG A 271 -0.07 -8.86 -1.10
N ILE A 272 0.50 -10.05 -0.89
CA ILE A 272 1.93 -10.23 -0.65
C ILE A 272 2.63 -10.43 -2.00
N PHE A 273 3.44 -9.47 -2.43
CA PHE A 273 4.18 -9.53 -3.70
C PHE A 273 5.56 -10.15 -3.56
N THR A 274 6.16 -10.13 -2.38
CA THR A 274 7.53 -10.59 -2.11
C THR A 274 7.89 -11.95 -2.71
N PRO A 275 7.04 -13.02 -2.67
CA PRO A 275 7.37 -14.30 -3.30
C PRO A 275 7.62 -14.21 -4.80
N VAL A 276 6.84 -13.38 -5.50
CA VAL A 276 7.00 -13.15 -6.94
C VAL A 276 8.23 -12.30 -7.21
N LEU A 277 8.39 -11.21 -6.44
CA LEU A 277 9.51 -10.26 -6.60
C LEU A 277 10.87 -10.92 -6.41
N ILE A 278 11.01 -11.77 -5.39
CA ILE A 278 12.27 -12.49 -5.18
C ILE A 278 12.60 -13.40 -6.37
N ARG A 279 11.62 -14.04 -6.98
CA ARG A 279 11.84 -14.84 -8.20
C ARG A 279 12.21 -13.99 -9.41
N VAL A 280 11.58 -12.81 -9.56
CA VAL A 280 11.94 -11.84 -10.59
C VAL A 280 13.38 -11.38 -10.41
N LEU A 281 13.77 -11.00 -9.19
CA LEU A 281 15.12 -10.54 -8.86
C LEU A 281 16.17 -11.65 -9.03
N GLU A 282 15.89 -12.88 -8.63
CA GLU A 282 16.81 -14.01 -8.80
C GLU A 282 17.13 -14.31 -10.28
N LYS A 283 16.13 -14.11 -11.17
CA LYS A 283 16.31 -14.40 -12.60
C LYS A 283 16.73 -13.20 -13.43
N TYR A 284 16.19 -12.02 -13.13
CA TYR A 284 16.29 -10.83 -13.97
C TYR A 284 16.78 -9.60 -13.21
N GLY A 285 17.40 -9.79 -12.04
CA GLY A 285 17.82 -8.68 -11.17
C GLY A 285 18.75 -7.67 -11.86
N SER A 286 19.57 -8.11 -12.81
CA SER A 286 20.44 -7.22 -13.60
C SER A 286 19.67 -6.26 -14.51
N CYS A 287 18.44 -6.58 -14.89
CA CYS A 287 17.56 -5.74 -15.69
C CYS A 287 16.70 -4.79 -14.84
N ILE A 288 16.55 -5.07 -13.54
CA ILE A 288 15.65 -4.32 -12.64
C ILE A 288 16.39 -3.09 -12.15
N THR A 289 15.83 -1.92 -12.43
CA THR A 289 16.42 -0.63 -12.04
C THR A 289 15.67 0.05 -10.90
N GLY A 290 14.39 -0.32 -10.68
CA GLY A 290 13.57 0.25 -9.64
C GLY A 290 12.37 -0.62 -9.30
N LEU A 291 11.95 -0.56 -8.04
CA LEU A 291 10.80 -1.27 -7.50
C LEU A 291 9.99 -0.31 -6.62
N VAL A 292 8.67 -0.33 -6.73
CA VAL A 292 7.76 0.55 -5.97
C VAL A 292 6.55 -0.25 -5.50
N HIS A 293 6.33 -0.25 -4.19
CA HIS A 293 5.10 -0.75 -3.59
C HIS A 293 4.11 0.43 -3.47
N ASN A 294 3.01 0.39 -4.20
CA ASN A 294 2.02 1.46 -4.30
C ASN A 294 1.13 1.55 -3.06
N THR A 295 1.73 1.89 -1.93
CA THR A 295 1.12 2.16 -0.64
C THR A 295 0.76 3.64 -0.50
N GLY A 296 1.02 4.31 0.62
CA GLY A 296 0.72 5.74 0.81
C GLY A 296 1.34 6.62 -0.28
N GLY A 297 0.50 7.37 -0.97
CA GLY A 297 0.84 8.08 -2.20
C GLY A 297 0.38 7.36 -3.47
N GLY A 298 -0.25 6.19 -3.35
CA GLY A 298 -0.89 5.47 -4.45
C GLY A 298 0.00 5.34 -5.69
N MET A 299 -0.56 5.66 -6.85
CA MET A 299 0.14 5.63 -8.14
C MET A 299 1.23 6.70 -8.28
N THR A 300 1.32 7.67 -7.36
CA THR A 300 2.36 8.72 -7.38
C THR A 300 3.61 8.36 -6.59
N LYS A 301 3.63 7.20 -5.92
CA LYS A 301 4.73 6.75 -5.06
C LYS A 301 6.08 6.69 -5.78
N CYS A 302 6.09 6.39 -7.08
CA CYS A 302 7.31 6.36 -7.92
C CYS A 302 8.08 7.68 -7.95
N LEU A 303 7.44 8.81 -7.66
CA LEU A 303 8.10 10.12 -7.59
C LEU A 303 9.24 10.18 -6.55
N LYS A 304 9.25 9.27 -5.56
CA LYS A 304 10.29 9.17 -4.53
C LYS A 304 11.48 8.32 -4.96
N LEU A 305 11.37 7.59 -6.07
CA LEU A 305 12.41 6.68 -6.57
C LEU A 305 13.27 7.38 -7.61
N GLY A 306 14.58 7.16 -7.57
CA GLY A 306 15.50 7.70 -8.56
C GLY A 306 15.65 9.22 -8.52
N ARG A 307 16.27 9.76 -9.58
CA ARG A 307 16.54 11.21 -9.73
C ARG A 307 16.42 11.64 -11.18
N ASN A 308 15.78 12.78 -11.41
CA ASN A 308 15.60 13.37 -12.75
C ASN A 308 14.88 12.42 -13.74
N VAL A 309 13.84 11.74 -13.25
CA VAL A 309 13.04 10.79 -14.02
C VAL A 309 11.64 11.36 -14.24
N HIS A 310 11.18 11.30 -15.47
CA HIS A 310 9.78 11.52 -15.82
C HIS A 310 9.11 10.15 -16.04
N TYR A 311 8.29 9.73 -15.10
CA TYR A 311 7.46 8.53 -15.21
C TYR A 311 6.24 8.84 -16.08
N VAL A 312 6.06 8.14 -17.17
CA VAL A 312 4.91 8.29 -18.06
C VAL A 312 4.11 6.99 -18.03
N LYS A 313 2.93 7.04 -17.42
CA LYS A 313 1.98 5.92 -17.34
C LYS A 313 0.84 6.24 -18.31
N ASP A 314 0.93 5.72 -19.53
CA ASP A 314 0.03 6.02 -20.64
C ASP A 314 -0.67 4.79 -21.24
N ALA A 315 -0.41 3.61 -20.73
CA ALA A 315 -1.23 2.45 -21.02
C ALA A 315 -2.53 2.49 -20.20
N VAL A 316 -3.58 1.91 -20.77
CA VAL A 316 -4.90 1.89 -20.11
C VAL A 316 -4.81 1.07 -18.82
N ILE A 317 -5.00 1.75 -17.68
CA ILE A 317 -5.08 1.11 -16.37
C ILE A 317 -6.53 0.67 -16.15
N SER A 318 -6.75 -0.64 -16.02
CA SER A 318 -8.05 -1.17 -15.59
C SER A 318 -8.22 -0.92 -14.09
N VAL A 319 -9.04 0.07 -13.75
CA VAL A 319 -9.33 0.42 -12.36
C VAL A 319 -10.24 -0.65 -11.74
N GLU A 320 -9.80 -1.23 -10.60
CA GLU A 320 -10.61 -2.22 -9.89
C GLU A 320 -11.96 -1.64 -9.41
N PRO A 321 -13.03 -2.46 -9.36
CA PRO A 321 -14.39 -2.03 -9.03
C PRO A 321 -14.50 -1.20 -7.76
N ILE A 322 -13.77 -1.56 -6.71
CA ILE A 322 -13.80 -0.86 -5.43
C ILE A 322 -13.42 0.62 -5.55
N PHE A 323 -12.45 0.96 -6.40
CA PHE A 323 -12.01 2.36 -6.56
C PHE A 323 -13.01 3.18 -7.36
N ARG A 324 -13.72 2.57 -8.33
CA ARG A 324 -14.82 3.25 -9.03
C ARG A 324 -15.97 3.55 -8.07
N LEU A 325 -16.29 2.57 -7.19
CA LEU A 325 -17.31 2.76 -6.16
C LEU A 325 -16.92 3.88 -5.19
N ILE A 326 -15.67 3.87 -4.69
CA ILE A 326 -15.16 4.93 -3.81
C ILE A 326 -15.25 6.29 -4.48
N GLN A 327 -14.81 6.42 -5.72
CA GLN A 327 -14.87 7.68 -6.46
C GLN A 327 -16.31 8.19 -6.62
N LYS A 328 -17.23 7.29 -7.00
CA LYS A 328 -18.66 7.60 -7.19
C LYS A 328 -19.30 8.09 -5.88
N GLU A 329 -19.09 7.42 -4.77
CA GLU A 329 -19.69 7.75 -3.48
C GLU A 329 -18.99 8.93 -2.77
N SER A 330 -17.68 9.09 -2.93
CA SER A 330 -16.95 10.21 -2.35
C SER A 330 -17.05 11.48 -3.16
N HIS A 331 -17.32 11.38 -4.48
CA HIS A 331 -17.16 12.46 -5.45
C HIS A 331 -15.76 13.10 -5.44
N GLU A 332 -14.72 12.31 -5.07
CA GLU A 332 -13.34 12.77 -5.15
C GLU A 332 -12.93 12.90 -6.64
N ASP A 333 -12.07 13.86 -6.94
CA ASP A 333 -11.56 13.98 -8.30
C ASP A 333 -10.55 12.85 -8.62
N TRP A 334 -10.46 12.49 -9.91
CA TRP A 334 -9.60 11.40 -10.33
C TRP A 334 -8.11 11.67 -10.11
N ARG A 335 -7.69 12.93 -10.07
CA ARG A 335 -6.33 13.29 -9.74
C ARG A 335 -5.99 12.86 -8.30
N SER A 336 -6.83 13.21 -7.33
CA SER A 336 -6.72 12.81 -5.93
C SER A 336 -6.85 11.30 -5.77
N MET A 337 -7.76 10.64 -6.52
CA MET A 337 -7.90 9.19 -6.49
C MET A 337 -6.59 8.47 -6.86
N PHE A 338 -5.85 8.92 -7.90
CA PHE A 338 -4.55 8.34 -8.26
C PHE A 338 -3.45 8.64 -7.24
N GLU A 339 -3.58 9.70 -6.45
CA GLU A 339 -2.64 10.06 -5.38
C GLU A 339 -2.91 9.28 -4.09
N ASP A 340 -4.18 9.05 -3.76
CA ASP A 340 -4.60 8.41 -2.51
C ASP A 340 -4.61 6.88 -2.61
N PHE A 341 -4.83 6.30 -3.81
CA PHE A 341 -5.05 4.88 -4.04
C PHE A 341 -4.13 4.28 -5.10
N ASN A 342 -3.92 2.97 -4.99
CA ASN A 342 -3.16 2.17 -5.98
C ASN A 342 -3.95 1.90 -7.28
N MET A 343 -5.24 2.17 -7.32
CA MET A 343 -6.17 2.03 -8.45
C MET A 343 -6.22 0.62 -9.08
N GLY A 344 -5.73 -0.41 -8.39
CA GLY A 344 -5.64 -1.77 -8.89
C GLY A 344 -4.22 -2.22 -9.25
N ILE A 345 -3.23 -1.34 -9.13
CA ILE A 345 -1.80 -1.63 -9.33
C ILE A 345 -1.09 -1.52 -7.99
N GLY A 346 -0.86 -2.67 -7.34
CA GLY A 346 -0.24 -2.71 -6.02
C GLY A 346 1.28 -2.56 -6.05
N PHE A 347 1.92 -2.93 -7.15
CA PHE A 347 3.38 -2.89 -7.25
C PHE A 347 3.83 -2.49 -8.66
N GLU A 348 4.99 -1.82 -8.76
CA GLU A 348 5.58 -1.41 -10.03
C GLU A 348 7.04 -1.85 -10.11
N ILE A 349 7.45 -2.29 -11.31
CA ILE A 349 8.81 -2.71 -11.64
C ILE A 349 9.31 -1.82 -12.78
N MET A 350 10.40 -1.08 -12.57
CA MET A 350 11.14 -0.38 -13.61
C MET A 350 12.26 -1.29 -14.08
N LEU A 351 12.30 -1.56 -15.39
CA LEU A 351 13.25 -2.52 -15.95
C LEU A 351 13.66 -2.17 -17.38
N ASP A 352 14.75 -2.79 -17.82
CA ASP A 352 15.22 -2.69 -19.20
C ASP A 352 14.23 -3.41 -20.14
N VAL A 353 14.04 -2.85 -21.34
CA VAL A 353 13.01 -3.29 -22.28
C VAL A 353 13.19 -4.74 -22.73
N GLU A 354 14.44 -5.22 -22.79
CA GLU A 354 14.79 -6.57 -23.21
C GLU A 354 14.29 -7.68 -22.29
N CYS A 355 13.95 -7.33 -21.04
CA CYS A 355 13.50 -8.30 -20.04
C CYS A 355 11.98 -8.25 -19.76
N VAL A 356 11.24 -7.41 -20.46
CA VAL A 356 9.81 -7.15 -20.17
C VAL A 356 8.96 -8.41 -20.37
N ASP A 357 9.08 -9.06 -21.51
CA ASP A 357 8.23 -10.21 -21.85
C ASP A 357 8.48 -11.40 -20.92
N GLU A 358 9.75 -11.63 -20.55
CA GLU A 358 10.13 -12.70 -19.62
C GLU A 358 9.65 -12.42 -18.20
N VAL A 359 9.72 -11.15 -17.74
CA VAL A 359 9.21 -10.75 -16.44
C VAL A 359 7.69 -10.88 -16.40
N LEU A 360 6.97 -10.42 -17.42
CA LEU A 360 5.52 -10.59 -17.53
C LEU A 360 5.14 -12.07 -17.49
N SER A 361 5.78 -12.91 -18.31
CA SER A 361 5.54 -14.35 -18.35
C SER A 361 5.79 -15.03 -17.00
N LEU A 362 6.86 -14.64 -16.30
CA LEU A 362 7.15 -15.16 -14.96
C LEU A 362 6.06 -14.78 -13.96
N VAL A 363 5.63 -13.53 -13.93
CA VAL A 363 4.59 -13.02 -13.02
C VAL A 363 3.24 -13.70 -13.30
N GLU A 364 2.84 -13.80 -14.56
CA GLU A 364 1.62 -14.49 -14.97
C GLU A 364 1.64 -15.99 -14.61
N GLY A 365 2.83 -16.58 -14.56
CA GLY A 365 3.04 -17.94 -14.06
C GLY A 365 2.54 -18.16 -12.62
N PHE A 366 2.47 -17.10 -11.80
CA PHE A 366 1.84 -17.12 -10.47
C PHE A 366 0.32 -16.86 -10.50
N GLY A 367 -0.27 -16.59 -11.65
CA GLY A 367 -1.64 -16.14 -11.80
C GLY A 367 -1.83 -14.68 -11.38
N LEU A 368 -0.76 -13.93 -11.24
CA LEU A 368 -0.78 -12.51 -10.90
C LEU A 368 -0.92 -11.69 -12.20
N LYS A 369 -1.94 -10.84 -12.25
CA LYS A 369 -2.11 -9.91 -13.38
C LYS A 369 -0.91 -8.96 -13.45
N ALA A 370 -0.34 -8.81 -14.64
CA ALA A 370 0.73 -7.86 -14.90
C ALA A 370 0.52 -7.19 -16.26
N GLN A 371 0.95 -5.93 -16.36
CA GLN A 371 0.86 -5.19 -17.61
C GLN A 371 1.95 -4.13 -17.69
N VAL A 372 2.36 -3.77 -18.90
CA VAL A 372 3.12 -2.55 -19.13
C VAL A 372 2.22 -1.35 -18.83
N LEU A 373 2.66 -0.46 -17.94
CA LEU A 373 1.98 0.79 -17.60
C LEU A 373 2.48 1.96 -18.44
N GLY A 374 3.72 1.90 -18.88
CA GLY A 374 4.38 2.98 -19.58
C GLY A 374 5.89 2.89 -19.52
N ARG A 375 6.54 4.04 -19.43
CA ARG A 375 8.01 4.17 -19.56
C ARG A 375 8.57 5.28 -18.68
N CYS A 376 9.89 5.26 -18.52
CA CYS A 376 10.66 6.35 -17.95
C CYS A 376 11.25 7.23 -19.05
N GLU A 377 11.19 8.54 -18.88
CA GLU A 377 11.79 9.57 -19.73
C GLU A 377 12.75 10.44 -18.90
N ALA A 378 13.59 11.24 -19.56
CA ALA A 378 14.43 12.19 -18.85
C ALA A 378 13.60 13.35 -18.28
N ALA A 379 13.95 13.80 -17.09
CA ALA A 379 13.43 15.03 -16.49
C ALA A 379 14.58 15.92 -16.02
N ASP A 380 14.32 17.22 -15.98
CA ASP A 380 15.28 18.20 -15.47
C ASP A 380 14.91 18.61 -14.04
N GLY A 381 15.87 18.49 -13.12
CA GLY A 381 15.81 19.01 -11.76
C GLY A 381 15.07 18.13 -10.77
N ARG A 382 13.87 17.68 -11.05
CA ARG A 382 13.05 16.84 -10.15
C ARG A 382 12.31 15.74 -10.90
N ASN A 383 11.91 14.72 -10.17
CA ASN A 383 11.07 13.66 -10.72
C ASN A 383 9.67 14.21 -11.09
N ARG A 384 9.11 13.70 -12.17
CA ARG A 384 7.76 14.03 -12.65
C ARG A 384 7.01 12.75 -12.95
N LEU A 385 5.68 12.85 -12.90
CA LEU A 385 4.79 11.76 -13.30
C LEU A 385 3.67 12.33 -14.17
N THR A 386 3.41 11.69 -15.29
CA THR A 386 2.21 11.90 -16.10
C THR A 386 1.41 10.60 -16.14
N ILE A 387 0.16 10.66 -15.71
CA ILE A 387 -0.80 9.55 -15.87
C ILE A 387 -1.80 9.93 -16.95
N ARG A 388 -1.92 9.10 -18.00
CA ARG A 388 -2.94 9.21 -19.04
C ARG A 388 -3.94 8.08 -18.85
N SER A 389 -5.18 8.42 -18.59
CA SER A 389 -6.25 7.47 -18.30
C SER A 389 -7.52 7.86 -19.05
N PRO A 390 -8.54 6.96 -19.08
CA PRO A 390 -9.87 7.33 -19.61
C PRO A 390 -10.53 8.50 -18.88
N PHE A 391 -10.05 8.82 -17.66
CA PHE A 391 -10.60 9.88 -16.81
C PHE A 391 -9.89 11.23 -16.98
N GLY A 392 -8.82 11.29 -17.76
CA GLY A 392 -8.04 12.50 -18.00
C GLY A 392 -6.54 12.30 -18.01
N VAL A 393 -5.82 13.41 -18.11
CA VAL A 393 -4.36 13.49 -18.04
C VAL A 393 -3.97 14.25 -16.78
N PHE A 394 -3.17 13.60 -15.92
CA PHE A 394 -2.80 14.13 -14.60
C PHE A 394 -1.27 14.22 -14.50
N ASN A 395 -0.79 15.37 -14.07
CA ASN A 395 0.64 15.63 -13.90
C ASN A 395 0.94 15.86 -12.42
N TYR A 396 2.01 15.22 -11.92
CA TYR A 396 2.48 15.35 -10.55
C TYR A 396 3.98 15.64 -10.55
N GLU A 397 4.45 16.29 -9.50
CA GLU A 397 5.86 16.62 -9.33
C GLU A 397 6.38 16.06 -7.99
N GLY A 398 7.58 15.52 -8.02
CA GLY A 398 8.29 15.11 -6.81
C GLY A 398 8.74 16.33 -5.98
N SER A 399 8.80 16.14 -4.66
CA SER A 399 9.25 17.16 -3.69
C SER A 399 10.76 17.35 -3.73
#